data_fdcb23d3cbd8ef1fb0b2dc1bb31a933d
#
_entry.id   fdcb23d3cbd8ef1fb0b2dc1bb31a933d
#
_cell.length_a   1.000
_cell.length_b   1.000
_cell.length_c   1.000
_cell.angle_alpha   90.00
_cell.angle_beta   90.00
_cell.angle_gamma   90.00
#
_symmetry.space_group_name_H-M   'P 1'
#
loop_
_entity.id
_entity.type
_entity.pdbx_description
1 polymer ?
#
loop_
_entity_poly.entity_id
_entity_poly.type
_entity_poly.pdbx_seq_one_letter_code
_entity_poly.pdbx_strand_id
1 'polypeptide(L)'
;ALLNTMGDWDIWWDEATGRAAAASDDTHLWADPAADTVTVDEKTVRGRVTVENGVTYVPLRLVGEALGCQVEWDPYLRGATVTSPGAAYDAGELYWLSRIIYAESGAESMSGQIAVGNVILNRVRSGSFPNTVEGVIFDRKDAVQFEPVSNGRVYLPPTSQSVEAAKRALDGENVVGSALYFYAPALSQGTWINANRPYQQTIGCHRFYR
;
A
#
# COMPACT_ATOMS: atom_id res chain seq x y z
N ALA A 1 18.68 1.28 -4.68
CA ALA A 1 17.53 1.65 -3.82
C ALA A 1 16.69 0.41 -3.49
N LEU A 2 16.02 -0.26 -4.47
CA LEU A 2 15.18 -1.42 -4.20
C LEU A 2 15.93 -2.53 -3.45
N LEU A 3 17.08 -2.96 -3.98
CA LEU A 3 17.84 -4.06 -3.37
C LEU A 3 18.21 -3.76 -1.92
N ASN A 4 18.65 -2.53 -1.62
CA ASN A 4 19.01 -2.12 -0.26
C ASN A 4 17.84 -2.08 0.73
N THR A 5 16.59 -2.09 0.26
CA THR A 5 15.41 -2.23 1.12
C THR A 5 15.03 -3.69 1.35
N MET A 6 15.59 -4.62 0.59
CA MET A 6 15.33 -6.06 0.65
C MET A 6 16.42 -6.84 1.39
N GLY A 7 17.50 -6.19 1.84
CA GLY A 7 18.62 -6.80 2.55
C GLY A 7 19.94 -6.14 2.17
N ASP A 8 21.03 -6.74 2.63
CA ASP A 8 22.39 -6.32 2.27
C ASP A 8 22.75 -6.93 0.93
N TRP A 9 23.06 -6.08 -0.04
CA TRP A 9 23.45 -6.48 -1.39
C TRP A 9 24.77 -5.84 -1.76
N ASP A 10 25.72 -6.67 -2.20
CA ASP A 10 26.90 -6.22 -2.93
C ASP A 10 26.54 -5.99 -4.40
N ILE A 11 26.94 -4.84 -4.96
CA ILE A 11 26.61 -4.48 -6.34
C ILE A 11 27.91 -4.08 -7.04
N TRP A 12 28.21 -4.69 -8.21
CA TRP A 12 29.40 -4.41 -8.99
C TRP A 12 29.17 -4.52 -10.50
N TRP A 13 30.13 -4.06 -11.28
CA TRP A 13 30.19 -4.33 -12.71
C TRP A 13 31.18 -5.47 -12.95
N ASP A 14 30.76 -6.50 -13.70
CA ASP A 14 31.60 -7.61 -14.09
C ASP A 14 32.18 -7.33 -15.49
N GLU A 15 33.41 -6.91 -15.53
CA GLU A 15 34.15 -6.58 -16.77
C GLU A 15 34.32 -7.81 -17.69
N ALA A 16 34.41 -9.02 -17.14
CA ALA A 16 34.63 -10.23 -17.93
C ALA A 16 33.37 -10.60 -18.73
N THR A 17 32.21 -10.34 -18.22
CA THR A 17 30.91 -10.67 -18.86
C THR A 17 30.19 -9.46 -19.43
N GLY A 18 30.63 -8.23 -19.09
CA GLY A 18 29.96 -6.98 -19.48
C GLY A 18 28.56 -6.81 -18.86
N ARG A 19 28.38 -7.25 -17.61
CA ARG A 19 27.10 -7.25 -16.91
C ARG A 19 27.17 -6.50 -15.59
N ALA A 20 26.06 -5.87 -15.22
CA ALA A 20 25.90 -5.46 -13.82
C ALA A 20 25.48 -6.68 -12.98
N ALA A 21 26.11 -6.82 -11.84
CA ALA A 21 25.92 -7.91 -10.92
C ALA A 21 25.50 -7.41 -9.55
N ALA A 22 24.68 -8.19 -8.85
CA ALA A 22 24.38 -7.99 -7.45
C ALA A 22 24.26 -9.35 -6.75
N ALA A 23 24.73 -9.43 -5.51
CA ALA A 23 24.57 -10.62 -4.68
C ALA A 23 24.18 -10.25 -3.26
N SER A 24 23.36 -11.09 -2.64
CA SER A 24 23.17 -11.22 -1.22
C SER A 24 23.40 -12.67 -0.83
N ASP A 25 23.30 -13.03 0.47
CA ASP A 25 23.75 -14.32 1.00
C ASP A 25 23.49 -15.55 0.10
N ASP A 26 22.27 -15.71 -0.39
CA ASP A 26 21.87 -16.87 -1.17
C ASP A 26 21.32 -16.53 -2.57
N THR A 27 21.39 -15.25 -3.00
CA THR A 27 20.76 -14.80 -4.26
C THR A 27 21.75 -14.03 -5.12
N HIS A 28 21.84 -14.40 -6.40
CA HIS A 28 22.67 -13.71 -7.38
C HIS A 28 21.80 -13.10 -8.47
N LEU A 29 22.05 -11.84 -8.79
CA LEU A 29 21.36 -11.11 -9.85
C LEU A 29 22.36 -10.63 -10.90
N TRP A 30 22.02 -10.81 -12.16
CA TRP A 30 22.76 -10.31 -13.30
C TRP A 30 21.84 -9.48 -14.19
N ALA A 31 22.27 -8.28 -14.57
CA ALA A 31 21.59 -7.47 -15.59
C ALA A 31 22.50 -7.35 -16.82
N ASP A 32 22.04 -7.91 -17.93
CA ASP A 32 22.79 -8.01 -19.18
C ASP A 32 22.26 -6.99 -20.20
N PRO A 33 23.02 -5.92 -20.49
CA PRO A 33 22.61 -4.92 -21.46
C PRO A 33 22.70 -5.41 -22.91
N ALA A 34 23.50 -6.43 -23.21
CA ALA A 34 23.62 -6.97 -24.55
C ALA A 34 22.48 -7.92 -24.91
N ALA A 35 21.93 -8.63 -23.91
CA ALA A 35 20.82 -9.56 -24.08
C ALA A 35 19.45 -8.96 -23.71
N ASP A 36 19.41 -7.76 -23.13
CA ASP A 36 18.19 -7.15 -22.57
C ASP A 36 17.49 -8.10 -21.57
N THR A 37 18.26 -8.60 -20.59
CA THR A 37 17.75 -9.55 -19.59
C THR A 37 18.20 -9.20 -18.17
N VAL A 38 17.34 -9.59 -17.21
CA VAL A 38 17.74 -9.74 -15.81
C VAL A 38 17.59 -11.20 -15.42
N THR A 39 18.63 -11.77 -14.84
CA THR A 39 18.64 -13.13 -14.31
C THR A 39 18.82 -13.10 -12.81
N VAL A 40 17.97 -13.78 -12.08
CA VAL A 40 18.10 -14.04 -10.65
C VAL A 40 18.18 -15.55 -10.49
N ASP A 41 19.34 -16.02 -10.03
CA ASP A 41 19.69 -17.44 -9.96
C ASP A 41 19.44 -18.16 -11.29
N GLU A 42 18.39 -18.97 -11.36
CA GLU A 42 17.99 -19.71 -12.58
C GLU A 42 16.89 -19.02 -13.39
N LYS A 43 16.27 -17.95 -12.86
CA LYS A 43 15.13 -17.26 -13.49
C LYS A 43 15.60 -16.08 -14.31
N THR A 44 15.32 -16.10 -15.60
CA THR A 44 15.63 -14.99 -16.53
C THR A 44 14.33 -14.30 -16.98
N VAL A 45 14.30 -12.98 -16.87
CA VAL A 45 13.22 -12.11 -17.34
C VAL A 45 13.79 -11.17 -18.41
N ARG A 46 13.04 -11.01 -19.52
CA ARG A 46 13.46 -10.11 -20.62
C ARG A 46 12.90 -8.71 -20.42
N GLY A 47 13.74 -7.73 -20.69
CA GLY A 47 13.38 -6.32 -20.70
C GLY A 47 14.60 -5.42 -20.81
N ARG A 48 14.39 -4.22 -21.28
CA ARG A 48 15.46 -3.30 -21.66
C ARG A 48 16.40 -2.98 -20.50
N VAL A 49 17.66 -3.29 -20.67
CA VAL A 49 18.77 -2.89 -19.79
C VAL A 49 19.66 -1.91 -20.54
N THR A 50 19.93 -0.73 -20.00
CA THR A 50 20.77 0.28 -20.68
C THR A 50 21.95 0.68 -19.81
N VAL A 51 23.06 1.03 -20.45
CA VAL A 51 24.22 1.63 -19.78
C VAL A 51 24.42 3.03 -20.34
N GLU A 52 24.32 4.04 -19.50
CA GLU A 52 24.48 5.42 -19.86
C GLU A 52 25.47 6.09 -18.88
N ASN A 53 26.53 6.69 -19.41
CA ASN A 53 27.56 7.36 -18.61
C ASN A 53 28.16 6.48 -17.49
N GLY A 54 28.33 5.18 -17.74
CA GLY A 54 28.86 4.22 -16.75
C GLY A 54 27.85 3.77 -15.69
N VAL A 55 26.58 4.15 -15.83
CA VAL A 55 25.49 3.72 -14.93
C VAL A 55 24.58 2.75 -15.67
N THR A 56 24.31 1.61 -15.06
CA THR A 56 23.36 0.63 -15.57
C THR A 56 21.95 0.94 -15.08
N TYR A 57 21.04 1.12 -16.02
CA TYR A 57 19.62 1.35 -15.76
C TYR A 57 18.83 0.08 -16.06
N VAL A 58 18.07 -0.36 -15.07
CA VAL A 58 17.20 -1.54 -15.16
C VAL A 58 15.79 -1.15 -14.74
N PRO A 59 14.75 -1.49 -15.50
CA PRO A 59 13.37 -1.22 -15.10
C PRO A 59 13.04 -1.86 -13.74
N LEU A 60 12.46 -1.09 -12.84
CA LEU A 60 12.08 -1.56 -11.50
C LEU A 60 11.23 -2.84 -11.55
N ARG A 61 10.25 -2.87 -12.47
CA ARG A 61 9.40 -4.05 -12.66
C ARG A 61 10.21 -5.29 -13.03
N LEU A 62 11.18 -5.15 -13.92
CA LEU A 62 12.00 -6.26 -14.39
C LEU A 62 12.79 -6.90 -13.22
N VAL A 63 13.43 -6.06 -12.39
CA VAL A 63 14.15 -6.53 -11.20
C VAL A 63 13.18 -7.14 -10.20
N GLY A 64 12.07 -6.47 -9.89
CA GLY A 64 11.08 -6.96 -8.93
C GLY A 64 10.51 -8.31 -9.34
N GLU A 65 10.07 -8.46 -10.60
CA GLU A 65 9.51 -9.73 -11.10
C GLU A 65 10.56 -10.85 -11.14
N ALA A 66 11.83 -10.54 -11.46
CA ALA A 66 12.90 -11.50 -11.40
C ALA A 66 13.12 -12.03 -9.97
N LEU A 67 13.06 -11.14 -8.97
CA LEU A 67 13.11 -11.47 -7.55
C LEU A 67 11.81 -12.09 -7.00
N GLY A 68 10.79 -12.30 -7.85
CA GLY A 68 9.50 -12.87 -7.44
C GLY A 68 8.58 -11.89 -6.70
N CYS A 69 8.90 -10.60 -6.71
CA CYS A 69 8.05 -9.57 -6.11
C CYS A 69 6.82 -9.28 -7.00
N GLN A 70 5.73 -8.85 -6.37
CA GLN A 70 4.61 -8.22 -7.05
C GLN A 70 4.92 -6.73 -7.22
N VAL A 71 4.82 -6.21 -8.45
CA VAL A 71 5.11 -4.79 -8.76
C VAL A 71 3.90 -4.17 -9.41
N GLU A 72 3.27 -3.21 -8.73
CA GLU A 72 2.08 -2.53 -9.19
C GLU A 72 2.32 -1.03 -9.35
N TRP A 73 1.64 -0.42 -10.32
CA TRP A 73 1.63 1.02 -10.49
C TRP A 73 0.53 1.63 -9.64
N ASP A 74 0.91 2.57 -8.80
CA ASP A 74 -0.03 3.35 -8.00
C ASP A 74 -0.22 4.75 -8.63
N PRO A 75 -1.40 5.04 -9.19
CA PRO A 75 -1.67 6.32 -9.85
C PRO A 75 -1.75 7.51 -8.88
N TYR A 76 -2.06 7.26 -7.61
CA TYR A 76 -2.18 8.31 -6.59
C TYR A 76 -0.82 8.69 -6.01
N LEU A 77 0.11 7.74 -5.90
CA LEU A 77 1.52 8.01 -5.59
C LEU A 77 2.30 8.49 -6.80
N ARG A 78 1.80 8.23 -8.02
CA ARG A 78 2.54 8.36 -9.29
C ARG A 78 3.87 7.59 -9.23
N GLY A 79 3.82 6.39 -8.68
CA GLY A 79 4.94 5.52 -8.40
C GLY A 79 4.55 4.05 -8.43
N ALA A 80 5.49 3.18 -8.09
CA ALA A 80 5.25 1.75 -7.99
C ALA A 80 5.28 1.29 -6.53
N THR A 81 4.38 0.37 -6.19
CA THR A 81 4.47 -0.44 -4.98
C THR A 81 5.15 -1.76 -5.31
N VAL A 82 5.94 -2.28 -4.39
CA VAL A 82 6.66 -3.54 -4.52
C VAL A 82 6.39 -4.37 -3.28
N THR A 83 5.72 -5.51 -3.47
CA THR A 83 5.44 -6.47 -2.41
C THR A 83 6.41 -7.64 -2.53
N SER A 84 7.22 -7.89 -1.50
CA SER A 84 8.17 -8.97 -1.48
C SER A 84 7.50 -10.35 -1.48
N PRO A 85 8.14 -11.41 -2.01
CA PRO A 85 7.64 -12.77 -1.88
C PRO A 85 7.43 -13.13 -0.40
N GLY A 86 6.29 -13.73 -0.07
CA GLY A 86 5.98 -14.12 1.29
C GLY A 86 5.69 -12.98 2.26
N ALA A 87 5.59 -11.73 1.80
CA ALA A 87 5.14 -10.62 2.64
C ALA A 87 3.74 -10.91 3.21
N ALA A 88 3.54 -10.60 4.50
CA ALA A 88 2.26 -10.84 5.18
C ALA A 88 1.13 -9.94 4.62
N TYR A 89 1.49 -8.79 4.04
CA TYR A 89 0.54 -7.82 3.54
C TYR A 89 0.97 -7.32 2.16
N ASP A 90 -0.01 -6.97 1.32
CA ASP A 90 0.24 -6.21 0.11
C ASP A 90 0.77 -4.80 0.48
N ALA A 91 1.81 -4.35 -0.22
CA ALA A 91 2.47 -3.09 0.09
C ALA A 91 1.57 -1.88 -0.15
N GLY A 92 0.75 -1.89 -1.20
CA GLY A 92 -0.19 -0.82 -1.52
C GLY A 92 -1.34 -0.74 -0.53
N GLU A 93 -1.93 -1.90 -0.20
CA GLU A 93 -3.01 -1.97 0.80
C GLU A 93 -2.56 -1.45 2.16
N LEU A 94 -1.42 -1.95 2.68
CA LEU A 94 -0.90 -1.50 3.97
C LEU A 94 -0.52 -0.01 3.93
N TYR A 95 0.09 0.45 2.83
CA TYR A 95 0.46 1.84 2.64
C TYR A 95 -0.74 2.78 2.77
N TRP A 96 -1.80 2.54 2.03
CA TRP A 96 -2.96 3.42 2.01
C TRP A 96 -3.85 3.27 3.24
N LEU A 97 -4.05 2.03 3.71
CA LEU A 97 -4.89 1.79 4.88
C LEU A 97 -4.31 2.45 6.14
N SER A 98 -2.99 2.34 6.35
CA SER A 98 -2.35 2.97 7.51
C SER A 98 -2.44 4.50 7.47
N ARG A 99 -2.33 5.11 6.30
CA ARG A 99 -2.40 6.57 6.11
C ARG A 99 -3.80 7.12 6.29
N ILE A 100 -4.81 6.47 5.75
CA ILE A 100 -6.19 6.94 5.96
C ILE A 100 -6.63 6.76 7.42
N ILE A 101 -6.24 5.66 8.07
CA ILE A 101 -6.46 5.47 9.51
C ILE A 101 -5.83 6.61 10.31
N TYR A 102 -4.57 6.95 10.02
CA TYR A 102 -3.89 8.06 10.68
C TYR A 102 -4.60 9.40 10.44
N ALA A 103 -4.95 9.69 9.22
CA ALA A 103 -5.54 10.96 8.83
C ALA A 103 -6.94 11.19 9.43
N GLU A 104 -7.73 10.12 9.58
CA GLU A 104 -9.10 10.16 10.11
C GLU A 104 -9.16 9.98 11.64
N SER A 105 -8.27 9.15 12.20
CA SER A 105 -8.40 8.69 13.58
C SER A 105 -7.07 8.60 14.35
N GLY A 106 -6.02 9.29 13.91
CA GLY A 106 -4.69 9.19 14.52
C GLY A 106 -4.60 9.55 16.00
N ALA A 107 -5.55 10.34 16.52
CA ALA A 107 -5.67 10.67 17.95
C ALA A 107 -6.55 9.67 18.73
N GLU A 108 -7.20 8.73 18.06
CA GLU A 108 -8.07 7.74 18.69
C GLU A 108 -7.27 6.59 19.34
N SER A 109 -7.97 5.86 20.22
CA SER A 109 -7.44 4.59 20.73
C SER A 109 -7.18 3.59 19.62
N MET A 110 -6.44 2.51 19.90
CA MET A 110 -6.22 1.41 18.96
C MET A 110 -7.55 0.90 18.37
N SER A 111 -8.57 0.67 19.21
CA SER A 111 -9.89 0.22 18.73
C SER A 111 -10.56 1.26 17.82
N GLY A 112 -10.41 2.56 18.08
CA GLY A 112 -10.95 3.62 17.21
C GLY A 112 -10.25 3.63 15.84
N GLN A 113 -8.95 3.42 15.81
CA GLN A 113 -8.17 3.33 14.57
C GLN A 113 -8.50 2.06 13.77
N ILE A 114 -8.60 0.89 14.43
CA ILE A 114 -9.06 -0.35 13.79
C ILE A 114 -10.47 -0.18 13.23
N ALA A 115 -11.36 0.50 13.95
CA ALA A 115 -12.73 0.76 13.52
C ALA A 115 -12.81 1.49 12.17
N VAL A 116 -11.99 2.53 11.98
CA VAL A 116 -11.88 3.24 10.70
C VAL A 116 -11.35 2.31 9.61
N GLY A 117 -10.30 1.53 9.88
CA GLY A 117 -9.77 0.53 8.96
C GLY A 117 -10.83 -0.51 8.54
N ASN A 118 -11.61 -0.98 9.50
CA ASN A 118 -12.69 -1.94 9.23
C ASN A 118 -13.77 -1.36 8.28
N VAL A 119 -14.13 -0.07 8.40
CA VAL A 119 -15.08 0.54 7.46
C VAL A 119 -14.51 0.54 6.05
N ILE A 120 -13.23 0.88 5.87
CA ILE A 120 -12.58 0.81 4.55
C ILE A 120 -12.65 -0.62 3.99
N LEU A 121 -12.23 -1.62 4.77
CA LEU A 121 -12.22 -3.03 4.33
C LEU A 121 -13.63 -3.59 4.12
N ASN A 122 -14.63 -3.16 4.90
CA ASN A 122 -16.02 -3.51 4.67
C ASN A 122 -16.54 -2.93 3.34
N ARG A 123 -16.16 -1.69 3.00
CA ARG A 123 -16.48 -1.09 1.70
C ARG A 123 -15.84 -1.86 0.55
N VAL A 124 -14.56 -2.24 0.65
CA VAL A 124 -13.86 -3.08 -0.35
C VAL A 124 -14.62 -4.37 -0.62
N ARG A 125 -15.19 -4.99 0.43
CA ARG A 125 -15.99 -6.23 0.32
C ARG A 125 -17.43 -6.01 -0.14
N SER A 126 -17.89 -4.77 -0.17
CA SER A 126 -19.26 -4.41 -0.55
C SER A 126 -19.34 -4.12 -2.04
N GLY A 127 -20.25 -4.75 -2.77
CA GLY A 127 -20.51 -4.48 -4.19
C GLY A 127 -20.98 -3.06 -4.50
N SER A 128 -21.18 -2.20 -3.49
CA SER A 128 -21.61 -0.81 -3.65
C SER A 128 -20.43 0.17 -3.73
N PHE A 129 -19.22 -0.27 -3.47
CA PHE A 129 -17.99 0.53 -3.43
C PHE A 129 -16.92 -0.08 -4.34
N PRO A 130 -15.83 0.65 -4.63
CA PRO A 130 -14.65 0.06 -5.27
C PRO A 130 -14.11 -1.15 -4.50
N ASN A 131 -13.49 -2.09 -5.20
CA ASN A 131 -13.03 -3.36 -4.66
C ASN A 131 -11.55 -3.37 -4.22
N THR A 132 -10.94 -2.20 -4.07
CA THR A 132 -9.57 -2.04 -3.57
C THR A 132 -9.51 -0.95 -2.50
N VAL A 133 -8.52 -1.00 -1.62
CA VAL A 133 -8.35 -0.04 -0.52
C VAL A 133 -8.19 1.38 -1.06
N GLU A 134 -7.27 1.58 -2.00
CA GLU A 134 -7.06 2.89 -2.63
C GLU A 134 -8.30 3.33 -3.42
N GLY A 135 -8.96 2.42 -4.11
CA GLY A 135 -10.21 2.70 -4.82
C GLY A 135 -11.29 3.26 -3.89
N VAL A 136 -11.46 2.68 -2.70
CA VAL A 136 -12.40 3.18 -1.68
C VAL A 136 -11.97 4.54 -1.13
N ILE A 137 -10.68 4.72 -0.85
CA ILE A 137 -10.16 5.97 -0.27
C ILE A 137 -10.32 7.13 -1.25
N PHE A 138 -9.99 6.92 -2.52
CA PHE A 138 -10.01 7.95 -3.56
C PHE A 138 -11.31 8.00 -4.36
N ASP A 139 -12.35 7.26 -3.97
CA ASP A 139 -13.65 7.30 -4.62
C ASP A 139 -14.24 8.71 -4.63
N ARG A 140 -14.66 9.14 -5.82
CA ARG A 140 -15.28 10.44 -6.07
C ARG A 140 -16.59 10.33 -6.87
N LYS A 141 -17.14 9.12 -6.98
CA LYS A 141 -18.33 8.86 -7.81
C LYS A 141 -19.49 9.79 -7.45
N ASP A 142 -19.81 9.89 -6.16
CA ASP A 142 -20.90 10.75 -5.68
C ASP A 142 -20.37 12.02 -4.98
N ALA A 143 -19.28 11.90 -4.25
CA ALA A 143 -18.56 12.98 -3.56
C ALA A 143 -17.20 12.47 -3.08
N VAL A 144 -16.33 13.39 -2.65
CA VAL A 144 -15.10 12.99 -1.93
C VAL A 144 -15.51 12.30 -0.62
N GLN A 145 -15.11 11.04 -0.46
CA GLN A 145 -15.52 10.21 0.68
C GLN A 145 -14.78 10.56 1.97
N PHE A 146 -13.54 11.04 1.85
CA PHE A 146 -12.66 11.34 2.97
C PHE A 146 -12.03 12.72 2.82
N GLU A 147 -12.24 13.60 3.80
CA GLU A 147 -11.68 14.96 3.79
C GLU A 147 -10.14 14.97 3.63
N PRO A 148 -9.37 14.04 4.29
CA PRO A 148 -7.93 13.94 4.12
C PRO A 148 -7.44 13.77 2.68
N VAL A 149 -8.25 13.26 1.78
CA VAL A 149 -7.93 13.20 0.34
C VAL A 149 -7.95 14.58 -0.30
N SER A 150 -8.90 15.44 0.11
CA SER A 150 -9.02 16.79 -0.44
C SER A 150 -7.97 17.76 0.09
N ASN A 151 -7.59 17.63 1.36
CA ASN A 151 -6.63 18.52 2.01
C ASN A 151 -5.18 17.98 2.02
N GLY A 152 -4.94 16.80 1.43
CA GLY A 152 -3.61 16.19 1.28
C GLY A 152 -3.10 15.46 2.53
N ARG A 153 -3.85 15.41 3.63
CA ARG A 153 -3.41 14.74 4.87
C ARG A 153 -3.21 13.24 4.70
N VAL A 154 -3.88 12.61 3.73
CA VAL A 154 -3.72 11.19 3.40
C VAL A 154 -2.30 10.84 2.94
N TYR A 155 -1.51 11.81 2.48
CA TYR A 155 -0.11 11.61 2.06
C TYR A 155 0.89 11.75 3.22
N LEU A 156 0.47 12.18 4.41
CA LEU A 156 1.36 12.27 5.57
C LEU A 156 1.76 10.87 6.07
N PRO A 157 3.00 10.70 6.56
CA PRO A 157 3.43 9.43 7.14
C PRO A 157 2.57 9.07 8.35
N PRO A 158 2.10 7.81 8.44
CA PRO A 158 1.32 7.35 9.59
C PRO A 158 2.20 7.15 10.82
N THR A 159 1.58 7.11 11.99
CA THR A 159 2.26 6.68 13.22
C THR A 159 2.44 5.16 13.22
N SER A 160 3.36 4.65 14.07
CA SER A 160 3.50 3.20 14.28
C SER A 160 2.20 2.56 14.79
N GLN A 161 1.44 3.27 15.61
CA GLN A 161 0.12 2.82 16.08
C GLN A 161 -0.88 2.67 14.92
N SER A 162 -0.89 3.60 13.96
CA SER A 162 -1.79 3.53 12.81
C SER A 162 -1.39 2.43 11.82
N VAL A 163 -0.09 2.14 11.69
CA VAL A 163 0.41 0.99 10.94
C VAL A 163 -0.03 -0.31 11.61
N GLU A 164 0.10 -0.41 12.93
CA GLU A 164 -0.34 -1.58 13.69
C GLU A 164 -1.85 -1.78 13.60
N ALA A 165 -2.65 -0.71 13.68
CA ALA A 165 -4.10 -0.78 13.50
C ALA A 165 -4.49 -1.28 12.09
N ALA A 166 -3.75 -0.85 11.06
CA ALA A 166 -3.96 -1.31 9.69
C ALA A 166 -3.67 -2.82 9.56
N LYS A 167 -2.54 -3.29 10.11
CA LYS A 167 -2.18 -4.72 10.12
C LYS A 167 -3.25 -5.57 10.81
N ARG A 168 -3.67 -5.19 12.01
CA ARG A 168 -4.72 -5.89 12.76
C ARG A 168 -6.04 -5.95 12.00
N ALA A 169 -6.43 -4.87 11.32
CA ALA A 169 -7.62 -4.86 10.49
C ALA A 169 -7.48 -5.78 9.26
N LEU A 170 -6.31 -5.81 8.60
CA LEU A 170 -6.00 -6.73 7.50
C LEU A 170 -5.98 -8.19 7.95
N ASP A 171 -5.51 -8.48 9.16
CA ASP A 171 -5.54 -9.80 9.80
C ASP A 171 -6.97 -10.25 10.19
N GLY A 172 -7.97 -9.39 9.97
CA GLY A 172 -9.38 -9.71 10.17
C GLY A 172 -9.95 -9.27 11.51
N GLU A 173 -9.20 -8.55 12.35
CA GLU A 173 -9.79 -7.96 13.55
C GLU A 173 -10.85 -6.94 13.15
N ASN A 174 -12.08 -7.18 13.59
CA ASN A 174 -13.24 -6.34 13.26
C ASN A 174 -14.01 -5.96 14.51
N VAL A 175 -13.97 -4.67 14.83
CA VAL A 175 -14.61 -4.08 16.01
C VAL A 175 -15.90 -3.32 15.70
N VAL A 176 -16.28 -3.19 14.41
CA VAL A 176 -17.49 -2.48 13.97
C VAL A 176 -18.45 -3.34 13.14
N GLY A 177 -18.21 -4.67 13.08
CA GLY A 177 -19.06 -5.57 12.30
C GLY A 177 -19.15 -5.14 10.84
N SER A 178 -20.36 -4.96 10.31
CA SER A 178 -20.62 -4.61 8.91
C SER A 178 -20.78 -3.10 8.64
N ALA A 179 -20.27 -2.22 9.52
CA ALA A 179 -20.40 -0.78 9.33
C ALA A 179 -19.71 -0.33 8.03
N LEU A 180 -20.42 0.51 7.27
CA LEU A 180 -19.95 1.09 6.00
C LEU A 180 -19.75 2.61 6.09
N TYR A 181 -20.25 3.24 7.16
CA TYR A 181 -20.23 4.68 7.35
C TYR A 181 -19.81 5.04 8.77
N PHE A 182 -19.15 6.18 8.89
CA PHE A 182 -18.87 6.80 10.20
C PHE A 182 -18.82 8.31 10.08
N TYR A 183 -18.98 8.99 11.20
CA TYR A 183 -18.71 10.42 11.35
C TYR A 183 -18.40 10.77 12.80
N ALA A 184 -17.74 11.90 13.02
CA ALA A 184 -17.47 12.47 14.33
C ALA A 184 -18.55 13.51 14.68
N PRO A 185 -19.41 13.30 15.69
CA PRO A 185 -20.49 14.24 16.06
C PRO A 185 -20.00 15.63 16.45
N ALA A 186 -18.77 15.74 16.94
CA ALA A 186 -18.16 17.03 17.28
C ALA A 186 -17.83 17.89 16.04
N LEU A 187 -17.63 17.25 14.88
CA LEU A 187 -17.22 17.91 13.63
C LEU A 187 -18.35 18.04 12.62
N SER A 188 -19.40 17.22 12.74
CA SER A 188 -20.51 17.18 11.78
C SER A 188 -21.81 16.79 12.49
N GLN A 189 -22.95 17.34 12.04
CA GLN A 189 -24.26 16.93 12.53
C GLN A 189 -24.68 15.52 12.07
N GLY A 190 -24.03 14.97 11.02
CA GLY A 190 -24.34 13.66 10.47
C GLY A 190 -25.78 13.52 10.00
N THR A 191 -26.44 14.60 9.57
CA THR A 191 -27.88 14.65 9.30
C THR A 191 -28.31 13.57 8.32
N TRP A 192 -27.57 13.43 7.20
CA TRP A 192 -27.90 12.43 6.19
C TRP A 192 -27.71 11.00 6.72
N ILE A 193 -26.57 10.72 7.38
CA ILE A 193 -26.25 9.37 7.90
C ILE A 193 -27.30 8.97 8.94
N ASN A 194 -27.62 9.85 9.89
CA ASN A 194 -28.60 9.58 10.94
C ASN A 194 -29.99 9.27 10.38
N ALA A 195 -30.39 9.92 9.26
CA ALA A 195 -31.69 9.73 8.64
C ALA A 195 -31.75 8.48 7.73
N ASN A 196 -30.64 8.05 7.15
CA ASN A 196 -30.64 7.06 6.06
C ASN A 196 -29.89 5.77 6.37
N ARG A 197 -29.16 5.66 7.50
CA ARG A 197 -28.36 4.49 7.83
C ARG A 197 -28.64 4.00 9.25
N PRO A 198 -28.77 2.68 9.45
CA PRO A 198 -28.94 2.11 10.78
C PRO A 198 -27.68 2.35 11.64
N TYR A 199 -27.86 2.97 12.79
CA TYR A 199 -26.80 3.13 13.77
C TYR A 199 -26.33 1.76 14.27
N GLN A 200 -25.05 1.57 14.44
CA GLN A 200 -24.46 0.36 14.96
C GLN A 200 -23.84 0.56 16.34
N GLN A 201 -22.87 1.45 16.46
CA GLN A 201 -22.20 1.72 17.74
C GLN A 201 -21.36 3.01 17.70
N THR A 202 -20.82 3.37 18.86
CA THR A 202 -19.86 4.47 19.02
C THR A 202 -18.54 3.90 19.57
N ILE A 203 -17.43 4.28 18.97
CA ILE A 203 -16.08 3.99 19.45
C ILE A 203 -15.29 5.30 19.42
N GLY A 204 -14.73 5.72 20.57
CA GLY A 204 -14.05 7.00 20.69
C GLY A 204 -14.96 8.17 20.28
N CYS A 205 -14.45 9.04 19.42
CA CYS A 205 -15.20 10.20 18.92
C CYS A 205 -16.10 9.88 17.72
N HIS A 206 -16.13 8.65 17.20
CA HIS A 206 -16.84 8.28 15.98
C HIS A 206 -18.09 7.45 16.24
N ARG A 207 -19.15 7.74 15.47
CA ARG A 207 -20.36 6.91 15.36
C ARG A 207 -20.33 6.13 14.07
N PHE A 208 -20.62 4.83 14.15
CA PHE A 208 -20.58 3.86 13.04
C PHE A 208 -21.97 3.41 12.64
N TYR A 209 -22.20 3.24 11.33
CA TYR A 209 -23.50 2.93 10.71
C TYR A 209 -23.35 1.90 9.59
N ARG A 210 -24.45 1.16 9.34
CA ARG A 210 -24.52 0.16 8.25
C ARG A 210 -25.10 0.73 6.97
#